data_ddf17abeecc06650fe73f7c5c2fc5926
#
_entry.id   ddf17abeecc06650fe73f7c5c2fc5926
#
_cell.length_a   1.000
_cell.length_b   1.000
_cell.length_c   1.000
_cell.angle_alpha   90.00
_cell.angle_beta   90.00
_cell.angle_gamma   90.00
#
_symmetry.space_group_name_H-M   'P 1'
#
loop_
_entity.id
_entity.type
_entity.pdbx_description
1 polymer ?
#
loop_
_entity_poly.entity_id
_entity_poly.type
_entity_poly.pdbx_seq_one_letter_code
_entity_poly.pdbx_strand_id
1 'polypeptide(L)'
;MAFHVLIVDDDPAICKLLSKVMISNEMEPLVVNSGAAALDLIARQSDTLDMILMDITLGDMEGFDVIQTIRRNGVTTPVIIISGRSEDYDFMYGLSLGADDYVTKPFRPQILGAKVKALIRRSKSFSQENNSQITCGPFLCDTSTMRFYKNNVELNLSEKERSLLLLFVRHPQQVFTKDMIYEQIWGNLIAVDDNAIMVYINRLRSKIEDNARTPQHIITIQIGRAHV
;
A
#
# COMPACT_ATOMS: atom_id res chain seq x y z
N MET A 1 17.19 14.42 3.21
CA MET A 1 17.50 13.00 3.42
C MET A 1 17.08 12.25 2.16
N ALA A 2 17.90 11.33 1.65
CA ALA A 2 17.52 10.48 0.53
C ALA A 2 16.52 9.42 1.01
N PHE A 3 15.65 8.95 0.11
CA PHE A 3 14.70 7.89 0.41
C PHE A 3 15.33 6.51 0.19
N HIS A 4 15.22 5.61 1.15
CA HIS A 4 15.74 4.26 1.05
C HIS A 4 14.72 3.30 0.42
N VAL A 5 15.06 2.72 -0.71
CA VAL A 5 14.20 1.80 -1.46
C VAL A 5 14.84 0.40 -1.49
N LEU A 6 14.18 -0.56 -0.83
CA LEU A 6 14.61 -1.96 -0.91
C LEU A 6 14.14 -2.56 -2.23
N ILE A 7 15.04 -3.17 -2.96
CA ILE A 7 14.80 -3.91 -4.20
C ILE A 7 15.04 -5.39 -3.91
N VAL A 8 14.02 -6.20 -4.15
CA VAL A 8 14.06 -7.66 -3.96
C VAL A 8 13.74 -8.32 -5.29
N ASP A 9 14.76 -8.86 -5.95
CA ASP A 9 14.62 -9.52 -7.25
C ASP A 9 15.86 -10.44 -7.43
N ASP A 10 15.68 -11.66 -7.92
CA ASP A 10 16.77 -12.62 -8.12
C ASP A 10 17.52 -12.41 -9.46
N ASP A 11 16.95 -11.59 -10.38
CA ASP A 11 17.61 -11.21 -11.63
C ASP A 11 18.54 -9.99 -11.45
N PRO A 12 19.87 -10.16 -11.57
CA PRO A 12 20.84 -9.07 -11.45
C PRO A 12 20.63 -7.95 -12.47
N ALA A 13 20.08 -8.25 -13.66
CA ALA A 13 19.83 -7.26 -14.69
C ALA A 13 18.66 -6.35 -14.31
N ILE A 14 17.61 -6.93 -13.75
CA ILE A 14 16.47 -6.17 -13.20
C ILE A 14 16.91 -5.35 -12.00
N CYS A 15 17.64 -5.93 -11.05
CA CYS A 15 18.21 -5.20 -9.91
C CYS A 15 19.01 -3.99 -10.36
N LYS A 16 19.88 -4.14 -11.36
CA LYS A 16 20.67 -3.04 -11.92
C LYS A 16 19.82 -1.97 -12.59
N LEU A 17 18.77 -2.38 -13.32
CA LEU A 17 17.82 -1.46 -13.93
C LEU A 17 17.05 -0.66 -12.87
N LEU A 18 16.47 -1.34 -11.89
CA LEU A 18 15.72 -0.72 -10.79
C LEU A 18 16.60 0.24 -9.98
N SER A 19 17.84 -0.17 -9.65
CA SER A 19 18.79 0.68 -8.95
C SER A 19 19.07 1.97 -9.73
N LYS A 20 19.29 1.89 -11.06
CA LYS A 20 19.47 3.09 -11.88
C LYS A 20 18.24 3.99 -11.86
N VAL A 21 17.03 3.42 -11.91
CA VAL A 21 15.78 4.18 -11.82
C VAL A 21 15.68 4.89 -10.48
N MET A 22 15.99 4.22 -9.37
CA MET A 22 15.94 4.84 -8.04
C MET A 22 16.97 5.98 -7.92
N ILE A 23 18.21 5.74 -8.29
CA ILE A 23 19.27 6.76 -8.25
C ILE A 23 18.92 8.00 -9.12
N SER A 24 18.38 7.78 -10.33
CA SER A 24 17.97 8.89 -11.21
C SER A 24 16.80 9.71 -10.64
N ASN A 25 16.11 9.19 -9.63
CA ASN A 25 15.05 9.87 -8.90
C ASN A 25 15.47 10.34 -7.50
N GLU A 26 16.79 10.41 -7.23
CA GLU A 26 17.37 10.89 -5.95
C GLU A 26 17.02 9.97 -4.75
N MET A 27 16.89 8.66 -4.99
CA MET A 27 16.65 7.65 -3.98
C MET A 27 17.84 6.72 -3.84
N GLU A 28 18.02 6.14 -2.66
CA GLU A 28 19.09 5.19 -2.33
C GLU A 28 18.57 3.75 -2.42
N PRO A 29 18.96 2.97 -3.42
CA PRO A 29 18.55 1.57 -3.53
C PRO A 29 19.39 0.68 -2.60
N LEU A 30 18.68 -0.21 -1.90
CA LEU A 30 19.24 -1.37 -1.19
C LEU A 30 18.80 -2.62 -1.96
N VAL A 31 19.72 -3.49 -2.32
CA VAL A 31 19.41 -4.65 -3.16
C VAL A 31 19.63 -5.95 -2.40
N VAL A 32 18.67 -6.84 -2.45
CA VAL A 32 18.78 -8.23 -1.99
C VAL A 32 18.20 -9.16 -3.06
N ASN A 33 18.73 -10.38 -3.17
CA ASN A 33 18.45 -11.28 -4.28
C ASN A 33 17.67 -12.53 -3.85
N SER A 34 17.08 -12.52 -2.66
CA SER A 34 16.29 -13.64 -2.15
C SER A 34 15.25 -13.16 -1.13
N GLY A 35 14.18 -13.91 -0.97
CA GLY A 35 13.16 -13.62 0.01
C GLY A 35 13.67 -13.73 1.45
N ALA A 36 14.53 -14.70 1.74
CA ALA A 36 15.15 -14.85 3.06
C ALA A 36 16.00 -13.62 3.44
N ALA A 37 16.82 -13.12 2.50
CA ALA A 37 17.61 -11.91 2.72
C ALA A 37 16.71 -10.67 2.88
N ALA A 38 15.60 -10.60 2.16
CA ALA A 38 14.63 -9.52 2.31
C ALA A 38 14.00 -9.52 3.70
N LEU A 39 13.54 -10.68 4.19
CA LEU A 39 12.96 -10.81 5.52
C LEU A 39 13.95 -10.41 6.62
N ASP A 40 15.21 -10.86 6.52
CA ASP A 40 16.25 -10.53 7.49
C ASP A 40 16.57 -9.01 7.51
N LEU A 41 16.70 -8.38 6.33
CA LEU A 41 16.94 -6.95 6.23
C LEU A 41 15.76 -6.13 6.77
N ILE A 42 14.54 -6.49 6.37
CA ILE A 42 13.32 -5.79 6.81
C ILE A 42 13.16 -5.90 8.33
N ALA A 43 13.42 -7.08 8.92
CA ALA A 43 13.34 -7.27 10.36
C ALA A 43 14.29 -6.36 11.16
N ARG A 44 15.44 -6.01 10.56
CA ARG A 44 16.44 -5.14 11.21
C ARG A 44 16.25 -3.65 10.94
N GLN A 45 15.67 -3.29 9.81
CA GLN A 45 15.71 -1.92 9.29
C GLN A 45 14.37 -1.39 8.74
N SER A 46 13.23 -2.00 9.09
CA SER A 46 11.92 -1.59 8.58
C SER A 46 11.63 -0.09 8.76
N ASP A 47 12.06 0.48 9.88
CA ASP A 47 11.81 1.88 10.23
C ASP A 47 12.60 2.88 9.38
N THR A 48 13.64 2.42 8.70
CA THR A 48 14.47 3.25 7.80
C THR A 48 14.11 3.10 6.34
N LEU A 49 13.30 2.08 6.00
CA LEU A 49 12.87 1.84 4.62
C LEU A 49 11.65 2.69 4.28
N ASP A 50 11.74 3.39 3.17
CA ASP A 50 10.65 4.23 2.64
C ASP A 50 9.77 3.48 1.62
N MET A 51 10.30 2.42 0.98
CA MET A 51 9.61 1.64 -0.05
C MET A 51 10.27 0.27 -0.22
N ILE A 52 9.47 -0.72 -0.60
CA ILE A 52 9.93 -2.05 -1.02
C ILE A 52 9.43 -2.31 -2.44
N LEU A 53 10.34 -2.64 -3.35
CA LEU A 53 10.04 -3.18 -4.68
C LEU A 53 10.28 -4.68 -4.63
N MET A 54 9.22 -5.48 -4.85
CA MET A 54 9.22 -6.92 -4.61
C MET A 54 8.91 -7.68 -5.88
N ASP A 55 9.83 -8.52 -6.35
CA ASP A 55 9.46 -9.55 -7.32
C ASP A 55 8.68 -10.67 -6.64
N ILE A 56 7.78 -11.29 -7.40
CA ILE A 56 7.03 -12.47 -6.93
C ILE A 56 7.89 -13.72 -7.05
N THR A 57 8.62 -13.87 -8.16
CA THR A 57 9.40 -15.06 -8.45
C THR A 57 10.82 -14.87 -7.93
N LEU A 58 11.09 -15.35 -6.73
CA LEU A 58 12.41 -15.39 -6.13
C LEU A 58 12.89 -16.85 -6.08
N GLY A 59 14.18 -17.08 -6.24
CA GLY A 59 14.71 -18.43 -6.33
C GLY A 59 14.52 -19.31 -5.08
N ASP A 60 14.25 -18.71 -3.93
CA ASP A 60 14.12 -19.40 -2.63
C ASP A 60 12.67 -19.47 -2.11
N MET A 61 11.84 -18.48 -2.40
CA MET A 61 10.42 -18.42 -1.97
C MET A 61 9.62 -17.50 -2.87
N GLU A 62 8.30 -17.49 -2.75
CA GLU A 62 7.49 -16.50 -3.44
C GLU A 62 7.49 -15.14 -2.74
N GLY A 63 7.57 -14.04 -3.49
CA GLY A 63 7.48 -12.68 -2.95
C GLY A 63 6.15 -12.41 -2.23
N PHE A 64 5.09 -13.14 -2.58
CA PHE A 64 3.82 -13.11 -1.86
C PHE A 64 3.96 -13.57 -0.41
N ASP A 65 4.76 -14.62 -0.14
CA ASP A 65 5.01 -15.13 1.22
C ASP A 65 5.81 -14.11 2.04
N VAL A 66 6.76 -13.43 1.40
CA VAL A 66 7.51 -12.31 2.03
C VAL A 66 6.54 -11.21 2.43
N ILE A 67 5.67 -10.74 1.52
CA ILE A 67 4.69 -9.68 1.79
C ILE A 67 3.77 -10.09 2.94
N GLN A 68 3.22 -11.30 2.89
CA GLN A 68 2.34 -11.81 3.95
C GLN A 68 3.06 -11.82 5.31
N THR A 69 4.32 -12.27 5.33
CA THR A 69 5.12 -12.37 6.56
C THR A 69 5.40 -10.99 7.15
N ILE A 70 5.86 -10.03 6.35
CA ILE A 70 6.17 -8.70 6.85
C ILE A 70 4.90 -7.99 7.35
N ARG A 71 3.76 -8.18 6.67
CA ARG A 71 2.48 -7.60 7.12
C ARG A 71 1.97 -8.22 8.42
N ARG A 72 2.14 -9.54 8.62
CA ARG A 72 1.84 -10.20 9.91
C ARG A 72 2.72 -9.67 11.04
N ASN A 73 3.97 -9.31 10.75
CA ASN A 73 4.91 -8.74 11.72
C ASN A 73 4.72 -7.23 11.94
N GLY A 74 3.65 -6.63 11.38
CA GLY A 74 3.32 -5.23 11.59
C GLY A 74 4.09 -4.23 10.73
N VAL A 75 4.93 -4.69 9.80
CA VAL A 75 5.64 -3.80 8.86
C VAL A 75 4.65 -3.11 7.94
N THR A 76 4.67 -1.79 7.93
CA THR A 76 3.73 -0.94 7.19
C THR A 76 4.38 -0.22 6.01
N THR A 77 5.68 -0.39 5.82
CA THR A 77 6.42 0.16 4.67
C THR A 77 5.69 -0.17 3.36
N PRO A 78 5.47 0.81 2.47
CA PRO A 78 4.81 0.58 1.19
C PRO A 78 5.53 -0.49 0.35
N VAL A 79 4.75 -1.33 -0.34
CA VAL A 79 5.26 -2.39 -1.21
C VAL A 79 4.66 -2.24 -2.60
N ILE A 80 5.52 -2.16 -3.62
CA ILE A 80 5.13 -2.33 -5.02
C ILE A 80 5.61 -3.72 -5.48
N ILE A 81 4.70 -4.52 -5.97
CA ILE A 81 5.04 -5.76 -6.65
C ILE A 81 5.51 -5.43 -8.08
N ILE A 82 6.61 -6.05 -8.52
CA ILE A 82 7.12 -5.93 -9.90
C ILE A 82 7.30 -7.33 -10.46
N SER A 83 6.41 -7.80 -11.32
CA SER A 83 6.39 -9.20 -11.75
C SER A 83 6.10 -9.39 -13.23
N GLY A 84 6.59 -10.49 -13.80
CA GLY A 84 6.22 -10.97 -15.12
C GLY A 84 4.83 -11.61 -15.18
N ARG A 85 4.23 -11.94 -14.04
CA ARG A 85 2.85 -12.44 -13.99
C ARG A 85 1.89 -11.29 -14.23
N SER A 86 0.96 -11.47 -15.15
CA SER A 86 0.03 -10.40 -15.60
C SER A 86 -1.43 -10.81 -15.51
N GLU A 87 -1.73 -11.93 -14.84
CA GLU A 87 -3.10 -12.38 -14.66
C GLU A 87 -3.81 -11.55 -13.59
N ASP A 88 -5.09 -11.25 -13.80
CA ASP A 88 -5.90 -10.48 -12.85
C ASP A 88 -5.91 -11.13 -11.46
N TYR A 89 -5.81 -12.47 -11.41
CA TYR A 89 -5.72 -13.19 -10.15
C TYR A 89 -4.47 -12.84 -9.35
N ASP A 90 -3.28 -12.84 -9.97
CA ASP A 90 -2.02 -12.50 -9.31
C ASP A 90 -2.03 -11.06 -8.80
N PHE A 91 -2.58 -10.15 -9.62
CA PHE A 91 -2.78 -8.75 -9.24
C PHE A 91 -3.68 -8.63 -7.99
N MET A 92 -4.87 -9.23 -8.02
CA MET A 92 -5.82 -9.20 -6.92
C MET A 92 -5.26 -9.87 -5.66
N TYR A 93 -4.56 -10.99 -5.84
CA TYR A 93 -3.93 -11.72 -4.73
C TYR A 93 -2.83 -10.89 -4.07
N GLY A 94 -1.92 -10.30 -4.84
CA GLY A 94 -0.85 -9.43 -4.30
C GLY A 94 -1.40 -8.25 -3.50
N LEU A 95 -2.40 -7.57 -4.05
CA LEU A 95 -3.08 -6.48 -3.34
C LEU A 95 -3.80 -7.01 -2.08
N SER A 96 -4.41 -8.19 -2.13
CA SER A 96 -5.07 -8.78 -0.97
C SER A 96 -4.11 -9.14 0.17
N LEU A 97 -2.84 -9.38 -0.10
CA LEU A 97 -1.80 -9.64 0.90
C LEU A 97 -1.21 -8.36 1.52
N GLY A 98 -1.47 -7.19 0.94
CA GLY A 98 -1.02 -5.90 1.47
C GLY A 98 0.02 -5.18 0.64
N ALA A 99 0.20 -5.56 -0.61
CA ALA A 99 0.90 -4.70 -1.56
C ALA A 99 0.10 -3.41 -1.80
N ASP A 100 0.80 -2.32 -2.04
CA ASP A 100 0.23 -1.00 -2.26
C ASP A 100 0.04 -0.69 -3.74
N ASP A 101 0.78 -1.39 -4.61
CA ASP A 101 0.64 -1.32 -6.06
C ASP A 101 1.24 -2.57 -6.72
N TYR A 102 0.94 -2.76 -8.01
CA TYR A 102 1.44 -3.86 -8.82
C TYR A 102 1.87 -3.35 -10.19
N VAL A 103 3.05 -3.73 -10.63
CA VAL A 103 3.63 -3.33 -11.91
C VAL A 103 4.07 -4.57 -12.67
N THR A 104 3.53 -4.77 -13.86
CA THR A 104 3.91 -5.89 -14.74
C THR A 104 5.21 -5.62 -15.48
N LYS A 105 6.06 -6.64 -15.61
CA LYS A 105 7.22 -6.65 -16.50
C LYS A 105 6.75 -7.02 -17.94
N PRO A 106 7.18 -6.28 -18.99
CA PRO A 106 8.11 -5.16 -18.99
C PRO A 106 7.45 -3.83 -18.60
N PHE A 107 8.13 -3.04 -17.79
CA PHE A 107 7.66 -1.75 -17.32
C PHE A 107 8.45 -0.57 -17.92
N ARG A 108 7.86 0.61 -17.88
CA ARG A 108 8.54 1.87 -18.28
C ARG A 108 9.28 2.47 -17.08
N PRO A 109 10.63 2.58 -17.10
CA PRO A 109 11.43 3.05 -15.98
C PRO A 109 10.98 4.41 -15.42
N GLN A 110 10.65 5.36 -16.31
CA GLN A 110 10.21 6.71 -15.92
C GLN A 110 8.87 6.68 -15.15
N ILE A 111 7.93 5.83 -15.57
CA ILE A 111 6.63 5.67 -14.91
C ILE A 111 6.81 5.03 -13.54
N LEU A 112 7.65 4.00 -13.43
CA LEU A 112 7.95 3.35 -12.16
C LEU A 112 8.59 4.34 -11.17
N GLY A 113 9.60 5.10 -11.58
CA GLY A 113 10.23 6.11 -10.74
C GLY A 113 9.24 7.16 -10.21
N ALA A 114 8.35 7.65 -11.08
CA ALA A 114 7.30 8.58 -10.70
C ALA A 114 6.30 7.97 -9.71
N LYS A 115 5.90 6.69 -9.89
CA LYS A 115 5.03 5.95 -8.96
C LYS A 115 5.66 5.83 -7.58
N VAL A 116 6.90 5.35 -7.51
CA VAL A 116 7.64 5.19 -6.25
C VAL A 116 7.71 6.53 -5.51
N LYS A 117 8.14 7.60 -6.21
CA LYS A 117 8.24 8.95 -5.61
C LYS A 117 6.89 9.47 -5.11
N ALA A 118 5.81 9.22 -5.85
CA ALA A 118 4.47 9.62 -5.45
C ALA A 118 3.98 8.87 -4.20
N LEU A 119 4.21 7.55 -4.11
CA LEU A 119 3.83 6.75 -2.96
C LEU A 119 4.62 7.14 -1.70
N ILE A 120 5.94 7.28 -1.79
CA ILE A 120 6.78 7.73 -0.66
C ILE A 120 6.33 9.13 -0.18
N ARG A 121 6.12 10.07 -1.10
CA ARG A 121 5.66 11.42 -0.73
C ARG A 121 4.33 11.37 0.01
N ARG A 122 3.38 10.55 -0.43
CA ARG A 122 2.08 10.40 0.23
C ARG A 122 2.22 9.81 1.62
N SER A 123 2.99 8.74 1.78
CA SER A 123 3.19 8.15 3.11
C SER A 123 3.77 9.16 4.11
N LYS A 124 4.63 10.07 3.64
CA LYS A 124 5.23 11.13 4.48
C LYS A 124 4.38 12.40 4.62
N SER A 125 3.57 12.78 3.62
CA SER A 125 2.73 13.99 3.72
C SER A 125 1.61 13.88 4.73
N PHE A 126 1.15 12.66 5.04
CA PHE A 126 0.21 12.43 6.13
C PHE A 126 0.77 12.79 7.52
N SER A 127 2.10 12.95 7.65
CA SER A 127 2.77 13.25 8.93
C SER A 127 2.89 14.75 9.24
N GLN A 128 2.47 15.67 8.37
CA GLN A 128 2.78 17.10 8.51
C GLN A 128 1.60 18.03 8.88
N GLU A 129 0.38 17.54 9.07
CA GLU A 129 -0.73 18.41 9.48
C GLU A 129 -0.78 18.60 11.00
N ASN A 130 -0.80 19.88 11.43
CA ASN A 130 -0.72 20.36 12.81
C ASN A 130 -1.85 19.94 13.78
N ASN A 131 -2.78 19.08 13.36
CA ASN A 131 -3.78 18.47 14.24
C ASN A 131 -3.47 16.99 14.38
N SER A 132 -2.62 16.66 15.34
CA SER A 132 -2.03 15.31 15.45
C SER A 132 -3.05 14.19 15.73
N GLN A 133 -4.27 14.52 16.15
CA GLN A 133 -5.28 13.52 16.48
C GLN A 133 -6.65 13.86 15.88
N ILE A 134 -7.21 12.92 15.14
CA ILE A 134 -8.56 13.00 14.58
C ILE A 134 -9.39 11.90 15.22
N THR A 135 -10.50 12.28 15.84
CA THR A 135 -11.44 11.33 16.46
C THR A 135 -12.75 11.32 15.68
N CYS A 136 -13.22 10.13 15.30
CA CYS A 136 -14.52 9.94 14.66
C CYS A 136 -15.17 8.64 15.17
N GLY A 137 -16.22 8.76 15.98
CA GLY A 137 -16.85 7.61 16.63
C GLY A 137 -15.82 6.80 17.45
N PRO A 138 -15.69 5.49 17.20
CA PRO A 138 -14.74 4.65 17.94
C PRO A 138 -13.28 4.80 17.48
N PHE A 139 -13.03 5.57 16.39
CA PHE A 139 -11.71 5.69 15.78
C PHE A 139 -10.95 6.89 16.29
N LEU A 140 -9.69 6.66 16.65
CA LEU A 140 -8.69 7.69 16.91
C LEU A 140 -7.55 7.50 15.90
N CYS A 141 -7.25 8.53 15.12
CA CYS A 141 -6.19 8.54 14.13
C CYS A 141 -5.14 9.56 14.57
N ASP A 142 -3.98 9.11 14.98
CA ASP A 142 -2.82 9.96 15.22
C ASP A 142 -2.08 10.14 13.90
N THR A 143 -2.22 11.32 13.31
CA THR A 143 -1.63 11.63 12.00
C THR A 143 -0.14 11.96 12.08
N SER A 144 0.39 12.26 13.26
CA SER A 144 1.82 12.53 13.45
C SER A 144 2.64 11.25 13.50
N THR A 145 2.09 10.19 14.13
CA THR A 145 2.72 8.88 14.23
C THR A 145 2.17 7.88 13.23
N MET A 146 1.12 8.25 12.46
CA MET A 146 0.37 7.38 11.55
C MET A 146 -0.16 6.12 12.23
N ARG A 147 -0.51 6.23 13.52
CA ARG A 147 -1.14 5.16 14.30
C ARG A 147 -2.65 5.35 14.34
N PHE A 148 -3.35 4.25 14.24
CA PHE A 148 -4.81 4.21 14.18
C PHE A 148 -5.34 3.26 15.23
N TYR A 149 -6.39 3.67 15.92
CA TYR A 149 -6.98 2.91 17.02
C TYR A 149 -8.49 2.79 16.81
N LYS A 150 -9.06 1.65 17.23
CA LYS A 150 -10.51 1.47 17.44
C LYS A 150 -10.73 1.11 18.91
N ASN A 151 -11.55 1.89 19.62
CA ASN A 151 -11.80 1.70 21.06
C ASN A 151 -10.50 1.57 21.89
N ASN A 152 -9.49 2.41 21.60
CA ASN A 152 -8.15 2.42 22.23
C ASN A 152 -7.26 1.18 21.91
N VAL A 153 -7.69 0.30 21.00
CA VAL A 153 -6.87 -0.82 20.52
C VAL A 153 -6.21 -0.42 19.20
N GLU A 154 -4.89 -0.55 19.11
CA GLU A 154 -4.14 -0.20 17.91
C GLU A 154 -4.50 -1.13 16.74
N LEU A 155 -4.74 -0.53 15.57
CA LEU A 155 -5.08 -1.23 14.33
C LEU A 155 -3.82 -1.48 13.51
N ASN A 156 -3.55 -2.72 13.15
CA ASN A 156 -2.47 -3.06 12.22
C ASN A 156 -2.95 -2.88 10.77
N LEU A 157 -2.74 -1.69 10.22
CA LEU A 157 -3.17 -1.29 8.89
C LEU A 157 -1.97 -1.13 7.96
N SER A 158 -2.09 -1.61 6.72
CA SER A 158 -1.15 -1.26 5.64
C SER A 158 -1.27 0.22 5.27
N GLU A 159 -0.34 0.75 4.51
CA GLU A 159 -0.32 2.17 4.13
C GLU A 159 -1.61 2.59 3.41
N LYS A 160 -2.12 1.78 2.47
CA LYS A 160 -3.38 2.07 1.78
C LYS A 160 -4.62 1.96 2.66
N GLU A 161 -4.64 1.01 3.59
CA GLU A 161 -5.72 0.89 4.57
C GLU A 161 -5.74 2.09 5.51
N ARG A 162 -4.55 2.59 5.92
CA ARG A 162 -4.44 3.84 6.71
C ARG A 162 -4.95 5.05 5.95
N SER A 163 -4.55 5.18 4.69
CA SER A 163 -4.99 6.26 3.81
C SER A 163 -6.51 6.26 3.62
N LEU A 164 -7.11 5.08 3.40
CA LEU A 164 -8.55 4.90 3.28
C LEU A 164 -9.27 5.25 4.58
N LEU A 165 -8.80 4.72 5.72
CA LEU A 165 -9.44 5.01 7.01
C LEU A 165 -9.36 6.51 7.32
N LEU A 166 -8.20 7.13 7.08
CA LEU A 166 -8.01 8.57 7.29
C LEU A 166 -8.93 9.41 6.39
N LEU A 167 -9.08 9.02 5.12
CA LEU A 167 -10.02 9.67 4.20
C LEU A 167 -11.44 9.66 4.76
N PHE A 168 -11.93 8.51 5.22
CA PHE A 168 -13.29 8.38 5.74
C PHE A 168 -13.48 9.08 7.09
N VAL A 169 -12.48 9.01 7.97
CA VAL A 169 -12.54 9.66 9.30
C VAL A 169 -12.49 11.19 9.18
N ARG A 170 -11.79 11.74 8.19
CA ARG A 170 -11.77 13.18 7.90
C ARG A 170 -13.07 13.70 7.29
N HIS A 171 -13.82 12.83 6.64
CA HIS A 171 -15.03 13.19 5.93
C HIS A 171 -16.22 12.29 6.34
N PRO A 172 -16.62 12.33 7.63
CA PRO A 172 -17.70 11.50 8.13
C PRO A 172 -19.01 11.84 7.39
N GLN A 173 -19.78 10.80 7.09
CA GLN A 173 -21.07 10.88 6.37
C GLN A 173 -20.97 11.34 4.90
N GLN A 174 -19.76 11.57 4.37
CA GLN A 174 -19.58 11.86 2.94
C GLN A 174 -19.65 10.57 2.13
N VAL A 175 -20.36 10.64 1.00
CA VAL A 175 -20.40 9.55 0.02
C VAL A 175 -19.24 9.72 -0.95
N PHE A 176 -18.45 8.67 -1.12
CA PHE A 176 -17.35 8.61 -2.07
C PHE A 176 -17.70 7.65 -3.20
N THR A 177 -17.52 8.09 -4.45
CA THR A 177 -17.50 7.18 -5.59
C THR A 177 -16.16 6.44 -5.64
N LYS A 178 -16.11 5.32 -6.38
CA LYS A 178 -14.85 4.60 -6.59
C LYS A 178 -13.79 5.52 -7.20
N ASP A 179 -14.16 6.33 -8.21
CA ASP A 179 -13.25 7.26 -8.87
C ASP A 179 -12.69 8.31 -7.89
N MET A 180 -13.53 8.86 -7.00
CA MET A 180 -13.08 9.79 -5.97
C MET A 180 -12.09 9.14 -5.00
N ILE A 181 -12.38 7.93 -4.54
CA ILE A 181 -11.46 7.17 -3.68
C ILE A 181 -10.16 6.91 -4.42
N TYR A 182 -10.25 6.50 -5.68
CA TYR A 182 -9.10 6.22 -6.51
C TYR A 182 -8.20 7.45 -6.67
N GLU A 183 -8.77 8.57 -7.10
CA GLU A 183 -8.06 9.82 -7.29
C GLU A 183 -7.35 10.28 -6.01
N GLN A 184 -8.01 10.17 -4.87
CA GLN A 184 -7.46 10.60 -3.58
C GLN A 184 -6.36 9.68 -3.05
N ILE A 185 -6.48 8.37 -3.23
CA ILE A 185 -5.56 7.39 -2.65
C ILE A 185 -4.44 7.00 -3.62
N TRP A 186 -4.70 6.97 -4.94
CA TRP A 186 -3.71 6.57 -5.96
C TRP A 186 -3.30 7.71 -6.91
N GLY A 187 -4.12 8.75 -7.05
CA GLY A 187 -3.90 9.90 -7.96
C GLY A 187 -4.16 9.54 -9.42
N ASN A 188 -4.07 10.54 -10.29
CA ASN A 188 -4.45 10.45 -11.72
C ASN A 188 -3.47 9.64 -12.60
N LEU A 189 -2.56 8.85 -12.05
CA LEU A 189 -1.43 8.34 -12.82
C LEU A 189 -1.71 7.08 -13.66
N ILE A 190 -2.75 6.28 -13.37
CA ILE A 190 -3.11 5.11 -14.20
C ILE A 190 -4.56 4.67 -13.88
N ALA A 191 -5.31 4.23 -14.91
CA ALA A 191 -6.56 3.50 -14.73
C ALA A 191 -6.30 2.16 -14.00
N VAL A 192 -6.74 2.06 -12.76
CA VAL A 192 -6.75 0.79 -12.02
C VAL A 192 -8.14 0.19 -12.15
N ASP A 193 -8.19 -1.13 -12.25
CA ASP A 193 -9.42 -1.90 -12.26
C ASP A 193 -10.30 -1.52 -11.05
N ASP A 194 -11.55 -1.27 -11.30
CA ASP A 194 -12.63 -1.01 -10.32
C ASP A 194 -12.64 -2.02 -9.16
N ASN A 195 -12.14 -3.23 -9.40
CA ASN A 195 -12.07 -4.30 -8.43
C ASN A 195 -10.99 -4.08 -7.35
N ALA A 196 -9.88 -3.40 -7.67
CA ALA A 196 -8.80 -3.17 -6.71
C ALA A 196 -9.27 -2.39 -5.47
N ILE A 197 -10.07 -1.34 -5.67
CA ILE A 197 -10.63 -0.54 -4.56
C ILE A 197 -11.46 -1.42 -3.62
N MET A 198 -12.27 -2.32 -4.18
CA MET A 198 -13.13 -3.22 -3.39
C MET A 198 -12.30 -4.19 -2.53
N VAL A 199 -11.13 -4.61 -3.00
CA VAL A 199 -10.21 -5.44 -2.20
C VAL A 199 -9.75 -4.67 -0.96
N TYR A 200 -9.27 -3.43 -1.12
CA TYR A 200 -8.83 -2.62 0.01
C TYR A 200 -9.96 -2.29 0.98
N ILE A 201 -11.15 -1.95 0.47
CA ILE A 201 -12.33 -1.72 1.30
C ILE A 201 -12.68 -2.96 2.12
N ASN A 202 -12.70 -4.14 1.50
CA ASN A 202 -13.02 -5.39 2.19
C ASN A 202 -11.96 -5.75 3.24
N ARG A 203 -10.68 -5.51 2.95
CA ARG A 203 -9.60 -5.70 3.93
C ARG A 203 -9.70 -4.72 5.09
N LEU A 204 -9.96 -3.46 4.82
CA LEU A 204 -10.17 -2.47 5.86
C LEU A 204 -11.36 -2.86 6.74
N ARG A 205 -12.51 -3.25 6.12
CA ARG A 205 -13.67 -3.75 6.85
C ARG A 205 -13.33 -4.93 7.76
N SER A 206 -12.55 -5.90 7.28
CA SER A 206 -12.17 -7.06 8.10
C SER A 206 -11.37 -6.71 9.35
N LYS A 207 -10.77 -5.53 9.40
CA LYS A 207 -9.97 -5.04 10.53
C LYS A 207 -10.71 -4.08 11.44
N ILE A 208 -11.69 -3.34 10.90
CA ILE A 208 -12.38 -2.28 11.67
C ILE A 208 -13.83 -2.60 12.01
N GLU A 209 -14.49 -3.50 11.27
CA GLU A 209 -15.87 -3.89 11.54
C GLU A 209 -15.94 -5.08 12.48
N ASP A 210 -16.95 -5.15 13.31
CA ASP A 210 -17.20 -6.34 14.13
C ASP A 210 -17.68 -7.50 13.26
N ASN A 211 -18.38 -7.21 12.16
CA ASN A 211 -18.73 -8.14 11.11
C ASN A 211 -18.56 -7.49 9.74
N ALA A 212 -17.55 -7.88 8.98
CA ALA A 212 -17.25 -7.31 7.67
C ALA A 212 -18.37 -7.51 6.62
N ARG A 213 -19.27 -8.49 6.81
CA ARG A 213 -20.41 -8.75 5.92
C ARG A 213 -21.58 -7.81 6.18
N THR A 214 -21.69 -7.30 7.40
CA THR A 214 -22.71 -6.33 7.81
C THR A 214 -22.03 -5.09 8.39
N PRO A 215 -21.31 -4.31 7.56
CA PRO A 215 -20.48 -3.19 8.02
C PRO A 215 -21.36 -2.08 8.61
N GLN A 216 -20.89 -1.48 9.71
CA GLN A 216 -21.55 -0.37 10.38
C GLN A 216 -20.82 0.96 10.16
N HIS A 217 -19.52 0.93 9.84
CA HIS A 217 -18.70 2.12 9.68
C HIS A 217 -18.48 2.48 8.21
N ILE A 218 -18.10 1.49 7.37
CA ILE A 218 -17.92 1.71 5.93
C ILE A 218 -19.07 1.02 5.18
N ILE A 219 -20.13 1.77 4.90
CA ILE A 219 -21.34 1.27 4.28
C ILE A 219 -21.27 1.45 2.76
N THR A 220 -21.70 0.44 1.99
CA THR A 220 -21.86 0.58 0.54
C THR A 220 -23.27 1.09 0.25
N ILE A 221 -23.37 2.25 -0.37
CA ILE A 221 -24.64 2.81 -0.82
C ILE A 221 -24.82 2.44 -2.29
N GLN A 222 -25.83 1.63 -2.59
CA GLN A 222 -26.28 1.42 -3.96
C GLN A 222 -27.16 2.61 -4.34
N ILE A 223 -26.66 3.48 -5.22
CA ILE A 223 -27.49 4.52 -5.84
C ILE A 223 -28.40 3.79 -6.82
N GLY A 224 -29.66 3.55 -6.43
CA GLY A 224 -30.64 2.94 -7.28
C GLY A 224 -30.78 3.74 -8.57
N ARG A 225 -30.81 3.06 -9.73
CA ARG A 225 -31.31 3.67 -10.97
C ARG A 225 -32.77 4.03 -10.72
N ALA A 226 -33.04 5.31 -10.64
CA ALA A 226 -34.40 5.79 -10.76
C ALA A 226 -34.89 5.39 -12.17
N HIS A 227 -35.79 4.46 -12.26
CA HIS A 227 -36.59 4.28 -13.46
C HIS A 227 -37.59 5.44 -13.49
N VAL A 228 -37.43 6.29 -14.50
CA VAL A 228 -38.51 7.20 -14.94
C VAL A 228 -39.50 6.39 -15.73
#